data_a118e6b6cdbae2c0aab8e99fbae2c515
#
_entry.id   a118e6b6cdbae2c0aab8e99fbae2c515
#
_cell.length_a   1.000
_cell.length_b   1.000
_cell.length_c   1.000
_cell.angle_alpha   90.00
_cell.angle_beta   90.00
_cell.angle_gamma   90.00
#
_symmetry.space_group_name_H-M   'P 1'
#
loop_
_entity.id
_entity.type
_entity.pdbx_description
1 polymer ?
#
loop_
_entity_poly.entity_id
_entity_poly.type
_entity_poly.pdbx_seq_one_letter_code
_entity_poly.pdbx_strand_id
1 'polypeptide(L)'
;MSTVVITGGSRGIGAAAVKLFAEKGHRVFFLYEKEHDAAKGVAEATGATAICCDVADGAAVKAAFSQIGHVDILICNAGIVHVGLMSQMKETQWDRIFDVNVKGIFHCVNAAMPAFLRTHSGCIITVSSMWGQVGASCEAAYSATKGAVIALTKALAQELGPSGIRVNCVAPGVIQTDMCANVDP
;
A
#
# COMPACT_ATOMS: atom_id res chain seq x y z
N MET A 1 17.49 -9.50 10.35
CA MET A 1 16.93 -9.58 8.98
C MET A 1 15.43 -9.76 9.12
N SER A 2 14.63 -8.84 8.57
CA SER A 2 13.17 -8.90 8.67
C SER A 2 12.57 -9.26 7.32
N THR A 3 11.38 -9.84 7.32
CA THR A 3 10.56 -10.03 6.12
C THR A 3 9.65 -8.82 5.93
N VAL A 4 9.80 -8.14 4.81
CA VAL A 4 9.07 -6.92 4.44
C VAL A 4 8.14 -7.21 3.28
N VAL A 5 6.87 -6.81 3.40
CA VAL A 5 5.89 -6.89 2.31
C VAL A 5 5.46 -5.48 1.92
N ILE A 6 5.57 -5.16 0.62
CA ILE A 6 5.25 -3.84 0.09
C ILE A 6 4.19 -3.99 -1.01
N THR A 7 3.04 -3.33 -0.88
CA THR A 7 2.03 -3.34 -1.93
C THR A 7 2.28 -2.20 -2.93
N GLY A 8 2.04 -2.45 -4.22
CA GLY A 8 2.32 -1.48 -5.28
C GLY A 8 3.82 -1.23 -5.47
N GLY A 9 4.64 -2.32 -5.40
CA GLY A 9 6.10 -2.22 -5.40
C GLY A 9 6.76 -2.15 -6.78
N SER A 10 5.99 -2.16 -7.89
CA SER A 10 6.56 -2.17 -9.24
C SER A 10 7.08 -0.82 -9.73
N ARG A 11 6.63 0.30 -9.14
CA ARG A 11 7.02 1.66 -9.56
C ARG A 11 6.90 2.68 -8.43
N GLY A 12 7.36 3.90 -8.69
CA GLY A 12 7.20 5.06 -7.81
C GLY A 12 7.73 4.82 -6.39
N ILE A 13 6.99 5.31 -5.39
CA ILE A 13 7.34 5.21 -3.97
C ILE A 13 7.52 3.74 -3.54
N GLY A 14 6.65 2.85 -4.03
CA GLY A 14 6.75 1.43 -3.71
C GLY A 14 8.06 0.80 -4.18
N ALA A 15 8.47 1.04 -5.42
CA ALA A 15 9.74 0.53 -5.96
C ALA A 15 10.95 1.11 -5.22
N ALA A 16 10.92 2.40 -4.87
CA ALA A 16 11.97 3.02 -4.07
C ALA A 16 12.08 2.38 -2.68
N ALA A 17 10.93 2.07 -2.06
CA ALA A 17 10.92 1.35 -0.79
C ALA A 17 11.45 -0.07 -0.94
N VAL A 18 11.07 -0.82 -1.99
CA VAL A 18 11.62 -2.16 -2.28
C VAL A 18 13.14 -2.11 -2.34
N LYS A 19 13.69 -1.18 -3.12
CA LYS A 19 15.13 -0.99 -3.27
C LYS A 19 15.80 -0.71 -1.92
N LEU A 20 15.28 0.25 -1.16
CA LEU A 20 15.85 0.65 0.13
C LEU A 20 15.89 -0.50 1.14
N PHE A 21 14.81 -1.28 1.24
CA PHE A 21 14.75 -2.39 2.19
C PHE A 21 15.64 -3.56 1.75
N ALA A 22 15.74 -3.83 0.44
CA ALA A 22 16.64 -4.84 -0.10
C ALA A 22 18.11 -4.47 0.14
N GLU A 23 18.51 -3.22 -0.11
CA GLU A 23 19.85 -2.68 0.16
C GLU A 23 20.24 -2.78 1.65
N LYS A 24 19.25 -2.70 2.55
CA LYS A 24 19.46 -2.89 3.99
C LYS A 24 19.52 -4.36 4.43
N GLY A 25 19.49 -5.30 3.49
CA GLY A 25 19.61 -6.73 3.77
C GLY A 25 18.33 -7.38 4.31
N HIS A 26 17.15 -6.78 4.10
CA HIS A 26 15.88 -7.40 4.43
C HIS A 26 15.43 -8.36 3.34
N ARG A 27 14.62 -9.36 3.70
CA ARG A 27 13.90 -10.21 2.74
C ARG A 27 12.66 -9.47 2.29
N VAL A 28 12.62 -9.02 1.02
CA VAL A 28 11.55 -8.18 0.50
C VAL A 28 10.67 -8.95 -0.46
N PHE A 29 9.36 -8.89 -0.23
CA PHE A 29 8.31 -9.27 -1.16
C PHE A 29 7.54 -8.01 -1.56
N PHE A 30 7.11 -7.93 -2.81
CA PHE A 30 6.22 -6.86 -3.21
C PHE A 30 5.09 -7.34 -4.10
N LEU A 31 3.91 -6.77 -3.87
CA LEU A 31 2.71 -7.05 -4.65
C LEU A 31 2.56 -6.01 -5.76
N TYR A 32 2.12 -6.44 -6.93
CA TYR A 32 1.79 -5.57 -8.07
C TYR A 32 0.60 -6.15 -8.85
N GLU A 33 -0.16 -5.33 -9.59
CA GLU A 33 -1.34 -5.79 -10.33
C GLU A 33 -1.03 -6.08 -11.81
N LYS A 34 -0.53 -5.08 -12.56
CA LYS A 34 -0.48 -5.11 -14.03
C LYS A 34 0.90 -4.91 -14.65
N GLU A 35 1.77 -4.16 -13.99
CA GLU A 35 3.05 -3.71 -14.54
C GLU A 35 4.11 -4.82 -14.47
N HIS A 36 3.95 -5.87 -15.29
CA HIS A 36 4.78 -7.07 -15.24
C HIS A 36 6.26 -6.79 -15.53
N ASP A 37 6.55 -6.00 -16.57
CA ASP A 37 7.94 -5.69 -16.96
C ASP A 37 8.62 -4.79 -15.91
N ALA A 38 7.91 -3.80 -15.38
CA ALA A 38 8.42 -2.95 -14.30
C ALA A 38 8.67 -3.77 -13.03
N ALA A 39 7.75 -4.67 -12.66
CA ALA A 39 7.92 -5.55 -11.51
C ALA A 39 9.13 -6.49 -11.69
N LYS A 40 9.30 -7.07 -12.89
CA LYS A 40 10.46 -7.90 -13.22
C LYS A 40 11.76 -7.11 -13.08
N GLY A 41 11.83 -5.89 -13.63
CA GLY A 41 13.01 -5.03 -13.51
C GLY A 41 13.37 -4.69 -12.06
N VAL A 42 12.38 -4.38 -11.22
CA VAL A 42 12.61 -4.15 -9.79
C VAL A 42 13.13 -5.42 -9.10
N ALA A 43 12.53 -6.58 -9.37
CA ALA A 43 12.94 -7.85 -8.78
C ALA A 43 14.39 -8.23 -9.16
N GLU A 44 14.74 -8.09 -10.44
CA GLU A 44 16.11 -8.37 -10.94
C GLU A 44 17.16 -7.42 -10.33
N ALA A 45 16.81 -6.13 -10.21
CA ALA A 45 17.72 -5.12 -9.66
C ALA A 45 17.95 -5.24 -8.14
N THR A 46 17.01 -5.85 -7.41
CA THR A 46 17.01 -5.83 -5.94
C THR A 46 17.10 -7.21 -5.30
N GLY A 47 16.87 -8.28 -6.05
CA GLY A 47 16.71 -9.63 -5.49
C GLY A 47 15.38 -9.83 -4.72
N ALA A 48 14.49 -8.83 -4.72
CA ALA A 48 13.18 -8.94 -4.09
C ALA A 48 12.24 -9.88 -4.89
N THR A 49 11.28 -10.48 -4.21
CA THR A 49 10.30 -11.37 -4.84
C THR A 49 9.05 -10.59 -5.22
N ALA A 50 8.75 -10.55 -6.52
CA ALA A 50 7.54 -9.96 -7.08
C ALA A 50 6.38 -10.97 -7.07
N ILE A 51 5.20 -10.58 -6.62
CA ILE A 51 3.98 -11.40 -6.64
C ILE A 51 2.87 -10.60 -7.33
N CYS A 52 2.34 -11.15 -8.42
CA CYS A 52 1.19 -10.56 -9.11
C CYS A 52 -0.06 -10.75 -8.25
N CYS A 53 -0.64 -9.65 -7.79
CA CYS A 53 -1.78 -9.66 -6.88
C CYS A 53 -2.51 -8.31 -6.91
N ASP A 54 -3.79 -8.31 -7.26
CA ASP A 54 -4.67 -7.16 -7.04
C ASP A 54 -5.06 -7.12 -5.54
N VAL A 55 -4.68 -6.06 -4.85
CA VAL A 55 -5.01 -5.90 -3.42
C VAL A 55 -6.50 -5.76 -3.15
N ALA A 56 -7.31 -5.41 -4.15
CA ALA A 56 -8.77 -5.39 -4.07
C ALA A 56 -9.38 -6.79 -3.99
N ASP A 57 -8.65 -7.83 -4.44
CA ASP A 57 -9.07 -9.23 -4.33
C ASP A 57 -8.53 -9.88 -3.05
N GLY A 58 -9.40 -10.04 -2.05
CA GLY A 58 -9.04 -10.63 -0.77
C GLY A 58 -8.57 -12.09 -0.86
N ALA A 59 -9.04 -12.86 -1.86
CA ALA A 59 -8.59 -14.24 -2.06
C ALA A 59 -7.17 -14.27 -2.62
N ALA A 60 -6.88 -13.41 -3.59
CA ALA A 60 -5.53 -13.25 -4.14
C ALA A 60 -4.53 -12.77 -3.07
N VAL A 61 -4.92 -11.80 -2.23
CA VAL A 61 -4.10 -11.33 -1.10
C VAL A 61 -3.81 -12.47 -0.12
N LYS A 62 -4.84 -13.22 0.27
CA LYS A 62 -4.66 -14.37 1.17
C LYS A 62 -3.70 -15.42 0.60
N ALA A 63 -3.80 -15.73 -0.69
CA ALA A 63 -2.90 -16.64 -1.37
C ALA A 63 -1.44 -16.13 -1.40
N ALA A 64 -1.24 -14.84 -1.71
CA ALA A 64 0.06 -14.20 -1.70
C ALA A 64 0.72 -14.24 -0.31
N PHE A 65 -0.01 -13.90 0.75
CA PHE A 65 0.51 -13.94 2.12
C PHE A 65 0.76 -15.38 2.61
N SER A 66 -0.01 -16.36 2.15
CA SER A 66 0.27 -17.78 2.42
C SER A 66 1.58 -18.24 1.80
N GLN A 67 1.92 -17.76 0.61
CA GLN A 67 3.19 -18.02 -0.06
C GLN A 67 4.37 -17.32 0.65
N ILE A 68 4.16 -16.10 1.15
CA ILE A 68 5.18 -15.32 1.88
C ILE A 68 5.49 -15.95 3.24
N GLY A 69 4.46 -16.41 3.94
CA GLY A 69 4.54 -17.03 5.27
C GLY A 69 4.63 -15.99 6.39
N HIS A 70 5.84 -15.73 6.90
CA HIS A 70 6.05 -14.77 7.99
C HIS A 70 6.26 -13.34 7.47
N VAL A 71 5.67 -12.37 8.17
CA VAL A 71 5.79 -10.93 7.87
C VAL A 71 6.18 -10.20 9.15
N ASP A 72 7.21 -9.35 9.09
CA ASP A 72 7.62 -8.45 10.17
C ASP A 72 7.18 -7.01 9.90
N ILE A 73 7.21 -6.58 8.64
CA ILE A 73 6.88 -5.22 8.22
C ILE A 73 5.94 -5.28 7.02
N LEU A 74 4.80 -4.61 7.12
CA LEU A 74 3.84 -4.43 6.04
C LEU A 74 3.78 -2.97 5.63
N ILE A 75 4.03 -2.67 4.34
CA ILE A 75 3.89 -1.34 3.76
C ILE A 75 2.72 -1.35 2.78
N CYS A 76 1.61 -0.74 3.18
CA CYS A 76 0.41 -0.57 2.36
C CYS A 76 0.55 0.70 1.51
N ASN A 77 1.20 0.54 0.34
CA ASN A 77 1.48 1.65 -0.59
C ASN A 77 0.61 1.60 -1.86
N ALA A 78 0.08 0.44 -2.24
CA ALA A 78 -0.78 0.31 -3.42
C ALA A 78 -1.92 1.34 -3.38
N GLY A 79 -2.13 2.01 -4.51
CA GLY A 79 -3.18 3.00 -4.65
C GLY A 79 -3.33 3.46 -6.08
N ILE A 80 -4.53 3.91 -6.40
CA ILE A 80 -4.88 4.52 -7.67
C ILE A 80 -5.47 5.91 -7.43
N VAL A 81 -5.40 6.76 -8.43
CA VAL A 81 -6.00 8.10 -8.44
C VAL A 81 -7.11 8.15 -9.48
N HIS A 82 -8.10 8.99 -9.25
CA HIS A 82 -9.07 9.42 -10.25
C HIS A 82 -9.13 10.95 -10.24
N VAL A 83 -8.90 11.54 -11.38
CA VAL A 83 -8.96 12.99 -11.59
C VAL A 83 -10.20 13.30 -12.42
N GLY A 84 -11.12 14.08 -11.89
CA GLY A 84 -12.36 14.46 -12.55
C GLY A 84 -13.37 15.06 -11.57
N LEU A 85 -14.35 15.76 -12.10
CA LEU A 85 -15.43 16.33 -11.28
C LEU A 85 -16.27 15.23 -10.66
N MET A 86 -16.65 15.38 -9.41
CA MET A 86 -17.51 14.44 -8.69
C MET A 86 -18.83 14.15 -9.42
N SER A 87 -19.40 15.17 -10.07
CA SER A 87 -20.64 15.05 -10.85
C SER A 87 -20.53 14.18 -12.11
N GLN A 88 -19.30 13.89 -12.56
CA GLN A 88 -19.03 13.08 -13.74
C GLN A 88 -18.49 11.69 -13.39
N MET A 89 -18.20 11.44 -12.11
CA MET A 89 -17.66 10.18 -11.64
C MET A 89 -18.73 9.07 -11.70
N LYS A 90 -18.36 7.93 -12.29
CA LYS A 90 -19.22 6.75 -12.29
C LYS A 90 -19.07 5.99 -10.97
N GLU A 91 -20.15 5.34 -10.52
CA GLU A 91 -20.15 4.51 -9.32
C GLU A 91 -19.06 3.43 -9.37
N THR A 92 -18.84 2.79 -10.52
CA THR A 92 -17.77 1.80 -10.70
C THR A 92 -16.37 2.35 -10.51
N GLN A 93 -16.15 3.64 -10.80
CA GLN A 93 -14.86 4.31 -10.56
C GLN A 93 -14.70 4.63 -9.06
N TRP A 94 -15.78 5.05 -8.41
CA TRP A 94 -15.84 5.25 -6.97
C TRP A 94 -15.55 3.94 -6.23
N ASP A 95 -16.24 2.86 -6.57
CA ASP A 95 -16.05 1.55 -5.94
C ASP A 95 -14.61 1.07 -6.13
N ARG A 96 -14.07 1.15 -7.35
CA ARG A 96 -12.70 0.70 -7.62
C ARG A 96 -11.64 1.46 -6.82
N ILE A 97 -11.76 2.78 -6.68
CA ILE A 97 -10.77 3.55 -5.91
C ILE A 97 -10.84 3.21 -4.42
N PHE A 98 -12.02 2.96 -3.86
CA PHE A 98 -12.18 2.50 -2.49
C PHE A 98 -11.72 1.06 -2.30
N ASP A 99 -12.01 0.17 -3.24
CA ASP A 99 -11.56 -1.23 -3.21
C ASP A 99 -10.04 -1.34 -3.19
N VAL A 100 -9.34 -0.54 -3.98
CA VAL A 100 -7.87 -0.55 -4.00
C VAL A 100 -7.30 0.19 -2.79
N ASN A 101 -7.68 1.46 -2.60
CA ASN A 101 -6.99 2.36 -1.68
C ASN A 101 -7.33 2.10 -0.20
N VAL A 102 -8.51 1.56 0.09
CA VAL A 102 -8.99 1.35 1.47
C VAL A 102 -9.17 -0.14 1.77
N LYS A 103 -9.99 -0.83 0.99
CA LYS A 103 -10.27 -2.26 1.21
C LYS A 103 -9.04 -3.13 0.97
N GLY A 104 -8.15 -2.75 0.03
CA GLY A 104 -6.86 -3.40 -0.16
C GLY A 104 -5.98 -3.38 1.09
N ILE A 105 -5.98 -2.28 1.84
CA ILE A 105 -5.28 -2.19 3.14
C ILE A 105 -5.90 -3.16 4.14
N PHE A 106 -7.24 -3.19 4.23
CA PHE A 106 -7.94 -4.14 5.09
C PHE A 106 -7.55 -5.59 4.78
N HIS A 107 -7.51 -5.99 3.50
CA HIS A 107 -7.11 -7.35 3.12
C HIS A 107 -5.68 -7.68 3.55
N CYS A 108 -4.73 -6.77 3.28
CA CYS A 108 -3.31 -6.98 3.60
C CYS A 108 -3.05 -7.00 5.11
N VAL A 109 -3.68 -6.11 5.87
CA VAL A 109 -3.57 -6.07 7.33
C VAL A 109 -4.11 -7.38 7.94
N ASN A 110 -5.30 -7.81 7.53
CA ASN A 110 -5.87 -9.07 8.01
C ASN A 110 -5.01 -10.30 7.64
N ALA A 111 -4.40 -10.31 6.47
CA ALA A 111 -3.53 -11.40 6.05
C ALA A 111 -2.21 -11.45 6.85
N ALA A 112 -1.67 -10.29 7.26
CA ALA A 112 -0.45 -10.20 8.08
C ALA A 112 -0.73 -10.42 9.58
N MET A 113 -1.95 -10.13 10.05
CA MET A 113 -2.32 -10.11 11.45
C MET A 113 -1.95 -11.40 12.23
N PRO A 114 -2.19 -12.61 11.72
CA PRO A 114 -1.82 -13.82 12.46
C PRO A 114 -0.32 -13.94 12.75
N ALA A 115 0.55 -13.43 11.87
CA ALA A 115 1.99 -13.42 12.08
C ALA A 115 2.35 -12.42 13.19
N PHE A 116 1.83 -11.21 13.13
CA PHE A 116 2.08 -10.15 14.11
C PHE A 116 1.61 -10.53 15.53
N LEU A 117 0.39 -11.06 15.64
CA LEU A 117 -0.17 -11.45 16.94
C LEU A 117 0.59 -12.61 17.57
N ARG A 118 1.06 -13.58 16.76
CA ARG A 118 1.85 -14.72 17.26
C ARG A 118 3.18 -14.31 17.85
N THR A 119 3.83 -13.28 17.28
CA THR A 119 5.15 -12.80 17.71
C THR A 119 5.08 -11.64 18.68
N HIS A 120 3.88 -11.07 18.92
CA HIS A 120 3.69 -9.81 19.65
C HIS A 120 4.62 -8.71 19.14
N SER A 121 4.85 -8.68 17.84
CA SER A 121 5.75 -7.74 17.17
C SER A 121 5.32 -7.54 15.73
N GLY A 122 5.37 -6.31 15.25
CA GLY A 122 5.06 -5.99 13.88
C GLY A 122 5.13 -4.49 13.61
N CYS A 123 5.24 -4.15 12.32
CA CYS A 123 5.18 -2.77 11.89
C CYS A 123 4.31 -2.65 10.64
N ILE A 124 3.29 -1.83 10.70
CA ILE A 124 2.43 -1.49 9.57
C ILE A 124 2.67 -0.02 9.21
N ILE A 125 2.96 0.24 7.95
CA ILE A 125 3.07 1.59 7.40
C ILE A 125 2.05 1.72 6.29
N THR A 126 1.17 2.71 6.41
CA THR A 126 0.21 3.06 5.35
C THR A 126 0.67 4.31 4.62
N VAL A 127 0.41 4.36 3.31
CA VAL A 127 0.73 5.52 2.49
C VAL A 127 -0.57 6.26 2.13
N SER A 128 -0.78 7.39 2.78
CA SER A 128 -1.85 8.33 2.50
C SER A 128 -1.41 9.37 1.46
N SER A 129 -1.84 10.60 1.59
CA SER A 129 -1.50 11.76 0.75
C SER A 129 -1.78 13.03 1.55
N MET A 130 -1.15 14.14 1.17
CA MET A 130 -1.55 15.47 1.63
C MET A 130 -3.03 15.75 1.33
N TRP A 131 -3.56 15.21 0.22
CA TRP A 131 -4.98 15.34 -0.14
C TRP A 131 -5.91 14.60 0.80
N GLY A 132 -5.43 13.61 1.55
CA GLY A 132 -6.19 13.01 2.66
C GLY A 132 -6.31 13.92 3.90
N GLN A 133 -5.49 14.97 3.99
CA GLN A 133 -5.53 15.95 5.08
C GLN A 133 -6.37 17.18 4.74
N VAL A 134 -6.23 17.71 3.51
CA VAL A 134 -6.83 18.98 3.12
C VAL A 134 -7.85 18.88 1.98
N GLY A 135 -7.89 17.75 1.27
CA GLY A 135 -8.72 17.58 0.08
C GLY A 135 -8.13 18.26 -1.16
N ALA A 136 -8.60 17.84 -2.36
CA ALA A 136 -8.23 18.44 -3.62
C ALA A 136 -9.44 18.54 -4.56
N SER A 137 -9.53 19.65 -5.30
CA SER A 137 -10.50 19.79 -6.39
C SER A 137 -10.22 18.76 -7.48
N CYS A 138 -11.26 18.22 -8.08
CA CYS A 138 -11.19 17.15 -9.08
C CYS A 138 -10.63 15.80 -8.58
N GLU A 139 -10.29 15.68 -7.29
CA GLU A 139 -9.80 14.44 -6.67
C GLU A 139 -10.60 14.06 -5.41
N ALA A 140 -11.89 14.36 -5.39
CA ALA A 140 -12.74 14.18 -4.20
C ALA A 140 -12.74 12.71 -3.70
N ALA A 141 -12.91 11.73 -4.58
CA ALA A 141 -12.88 10.31 -4.20
C ALA A 141 -11.49 9.88 -3.71
N TYR A 142 -10.42 10.31 -4.39
CA TYR A 142 -9.04 10.04 -3.95
C TYR A 142 -8.78 10.63 -2.57
N SER A 143 -9.12 11.91 -2.37
CA SER A 143 -8.99 12.59 -1.08
C SER A 143 -9.76 11.86 0.03
N ALA A 144 -11.00 11.43 -0.25
CA ALA A 144 -11.81 10.66 0.69
C ALA A 144 -11.13 9.34 1.08
N THR A 145 -10.60 8.57 0.08
CA THR A 145 -9.88 7.33 0.38
C THR A 145 -8.62 7.57 1.23
N LYS A 146 -7.87 8.65 0.94
CA LYS A 146 -6.65 8.97 1.67
C LYS A 146 -6.93 9.52 3.07
N GLY A 147 -8.05 10.22 3.27
CA GLY A 147 -8.57 10.57 4.60
C GLY A 147 -8.97 9.33 5.41
N ALA A 148 -9.66 8.37 4.77
CA ALA A 148 -10.01 7.09 5.38
C ALA A 148 -8.76 6.30 5.83
N VAL A 149 -7.68 6.31 5.04
CA VAL A 149 -6.40 5.67 5.40
C VAL A 149 -5.81 6.29 6.68
N ILE A 150 -5.85 7.62 6.83
CA ILE A 150 -5.35 8.30 8.04
C ILE A 150 -6.17 7.87 9.27
N ALA A 151 -7.51 7.87 9.15
CA ALA A 151 -8.39 7.47 10.25
C ALA A 151 -8.20 6.00 10.62
N LEU A 152 -8.15 5.11 9.63
CA LEU A 152 -7.90 3.68 9.81
C LEU A 152 -6.57 3.43 10.51
N THR A 153 -5.51 4.13 10.12
CA THR A 153 -4.19 4.01 10.75
C THR A 153 -4.23 4.35 12.23
N LYS A 154 -4.90 5.45 12.58
CA LYS A 154 -5.05 5.88 13.99
C LYS A 154 -5.81 4.84 14.82
N ALA A 155 -6.90 4.29 14.27
CA ALA A 155 -7.68 3.25 14.94
C ALA A 155 -6.86 1.97 15.15
N LEU A 156 -6.20 1.48 14.10
CA LEU A 156 -5.35 0.29 14.17
C LEU A 156 -4.16 0.48 15.13
N ALA A 157 -3.58 1.67 15.22
CA ALA A 157 -2.50 1.96 16.16
C ALA A 157 -2.95 1.79 17.63
N GLN A 158 -4.17 2.20 17.94
CA GLN A 158 -4.75 2.03 19.28
C GLN A 158 -5.13 0.56 19.54
N GLU A 159 -5.73 -0.11 18.57
CA GLU A 159 -6.17 -1.50 18.69
C GLU A 159 -5.00 -2.48 18.83
N LEU A 160 -3.93 -2.27 18.06
CA LEU A 160 -2.81 -3.20 17.95
C LEU A 160 -1.62 -2.84 18.85
N GLY A 161 -1.56 -1.61 19.35
CA GLY A 161 -0.51 -1.14 20.25
C GLY A 161 -0.32 -2.01 21.49
N PRO A 162 -1.38 -2.43 22.21
CA PRO A 162 -1.25 -3.35 23.35
C PRO A 162 -0.63 -4.70 23.02
N SER A 163 -0.70 -5.12 21.74
CA SER A 163 -0.07 -6.35 21.23
C SER A 163 1.37 -6.14 20.73
N GLY A 164 1.97 -4.96 20.94
CA GLY A 164 3.34 -4.68 20.50
C GLY A 164 3.48 -4.37 18.99
N ILE A 165 2.37 -4.14 18.29
CA ILE A 165 2.37 -3.87 16.85
C ILE A 165 2.25 -2.35 16.64
N ARG A 166 3.20 -1.78 15.90
CA ARG A 166 3.21 -0.36 15.58
C ARG A 166 2.52 -0.11 14.25
N VAL A 167 1.66 0.91 14.19
CA VAL A 167 0.96 1.32 12.97
C VAL A 167 1.15 2.82 12.75
N ASN A 168 1.71 3.20 11.60
CA ASN A 168 1.99 4.58 11.26
C ASN A 168 1.55 4.90 9.83
N CYS A 169 1.31 6.19 9.56
CA CYS A 169 0.92 6.69 8.25
C CYS A 169 1.94 7.71 7.75
N VAL A 170 2.29 7.62 6.47
CA VAL A 170 3.02 8.66 5.76
C VAL A 170 2.04 9.32 4.79
N ALA A 171 1.99 10.64 4.77
CA ALA A 171 1.14 11.44 3.88
C ALA A 171 2.02 12.32 2.96
N PRO A 172 2.56 11.77 1.85
CA PRO A 172 3.42 12.52 0.95
C PRO A 172 2.68 13.68 0.29
N GLY A 173 3.44 14.73 -0.06
CA GLY A 173 3.02 15.75 -1.01
C GLY A 173 3.14 15.26 -2.45
N VAL A 174 3.41 16.17 -3.38
CA VAL A 174 3.66 15.82 -4.79
C VAL A 174 5.06 15.19 -4.90
N ILE A 175 5.10 13.93 -5.24
CA ILE A 175 6.34 13.18 -5.49
C ILE A 175 6.41 12.90 -6.99
N GLN A 176 7.55 13.21 -7.61
CA GLN A 176 7.77 12.96 -9.03
C GLN A 176 7.77 11.46 -9.33
N THR A 177 6.62 10.96 -9.75
CA THR A 177 6.36 9.56 -10.12
C THR A 177 5.42 9.55 -11.33
N ASP A 178 5.23 8.39 -11.94
CA ASP A 178 4.28 8.21 -13.05
C ASP A 178 2.85 8.64 -12.69
N MET A 179 2.47 8.55 -11.41
CA MET A 179 1.15 8.99 -10.92
C MET A 179 0.97 10.51 -11.05
N CYS A 180 2.05 11.27 -11.01
CA CYS A 180 2.07 12.74 -11.11
C CYS A 180 2.60 13.24 -12.46
N ALA A 181 2.79 12.37 -13.46
CA ALA A 181 3.38 12.74 -14.75
C ALA A 181 2.58 13.82 -15.52
N ASN A 182 1.30 14.01 -15.20
CA ASN A 182 0.42 15.01 -15.81
C ASN A 182 0.12 16.20 -14.89
N VAL A 183 0.83 16.34 -13.77
CA VAL A 183 0.69 17.49 -12.87
C VAL A 183 1.80 18.47 -13.23
N ASP A 184 1.43 19.65 -13.77
CA ASP A 184 2.37 20.76 -13.97
C ASP A 184 2.96 21.17 -12.60
N PRO A 185 4.27 21.44 -12.55
CA PRO A 185 4.95 21.79 -11.31
C PRO A 185 4.52 23.15 -10.73
#